data_a64cc98a74917dd236e9885c33c75184
#
_entry.id   a64cc98a74917dd236e9885c33c75184
#
_cell.length_a   1.000
_cell.length_b   1.000
_cell.length_c   1.000
_cell.angle_alpha   90.00
_cell.angle_beta   90.00
_cell.angle_gamma   90.00
#
_symmetry.space_group_name_H-M   'P 1'
#
loop_
_entity.id
_entity.type
_entity.pdbx_description
1 polymer ?
#
loop_
_entity_poly.entity_id
_entity_poly.type
_entity_poly.pdbx_seq_one_letter_code
_entity_poly.pdbx_strand_id
1 'polypeptide(L)'
;TMTHSNSFLFSLFNNVLDVKGAITTPGFIDQHIHVIGAGGKHGFASMTPQLHLGDLIKCGTTTVVGLLGTDGSTRSIKSLFSKIQALNQEGISAFMYTGYYGLDKVYLMNSLQEDMIYIDDVIGCKIAISDIRSSYPSTLELLRLLRNVRVGGMLSGKKGILHLHLGALSSKMDVLFELVENYEFPIEHISPTHVGRTKELFDQAIIFAKMGGMIDITTGASKYTDPYKSVLYALESGASIDNITFSSDGNAGLDKVDDANNLIGFKSAPFDKNLEEVINLHKIGGLSLENSLKLITSNPAKNLGLKSKGHVKVNYDADLCFFDSNLKLTGVVANGKVMMRDGELLVKGSFEK
;
A
#
# COMPACT_ATOMS: atom_id res chain seq x y z
N THR A 1 -29.68 -2.29 -2.54
CA THR A 1 -30.94 -2.73 -1.90
C THR A 1 -31.55 -3.80 -2.76
N MET A 2 -31.31 -5.08 -2.44
CA MET A 2 -32.07 -6.20 -3.01
C MET A 2 -33.40 -6.28 -2.28
N THR A 3 -34.47 -6.03 -2.98
CA THR A 3 -35.85 -6.15 -2.46
C THR A 3 -36.27 -7.61 -2.38
N HIS A 4 -37.18 -7.93 -1.44
CA HIS A 4 -37.66 -9.26 -1.01
C HIS A 4 -38.28 -10.18 -2.06
N SER A 5 -38.07 -9.99 -3.35
CA SER A 5 -38.80 -10.78 -4.39
C SER A 5 -38.00 -11.88 -5.08
N ASN A 6 -36.79 -12.25 -4.62
CA ASN A 6 -35.94 -13.22 -5.31
C ASN A 6 -35.48 -14.42 -4.46
N SER A 7 -36.39 -15.04 -3.67
CA SER A 7 -36.08 -16.30 -2.97
C SER A 7 -35.66 -17.45 -3.93
N PHE A 8 -36.09 -17.41 -5.17
CA PHE A 8 -35.72 -18.41 -6.18
C PHE A 8 -34.27 -18.26 -6.69
N LEU A 9 -33.73 -17.06 -6.73
CA LEU A 9 -32.33 -16.83 -7.14
C LEU A 9 -31.32 -17.25 -6.03
N PHE A 10 -31.70 -17.19 -4.76
CA PHE A 10 -30.83 -17.61 -3.66
C PHE A 10 -30.53 -19.12 -3.65
N SER A 11 -31.41 -19.94 -4.22
CA SER A 11 -31.18 -21.40 -4.34
C SER A 11 -30.10 -21.78 -5.37
N LEU A 12 -29.69 -20.84 -6.22
CA LEU A 12 -28.62 -21.02 -7.23
C LEU A 12 -27.22 -20.73 -6.69
N PHE A 13 -27.12 -20.12 -5.52
CA PHE A 13 -25.81 -19.76 -4.91
C PHE A 13 -25.56 -20.69 -3.70
N ASN A 14 -24.39 -21.34 -3.70
CA ASN A 14 -23.99 -22.26 -2.64
C ASN A 14 -23.72 -21.56 -1.28
N ASN A 15 -23.44 -20.26 -1.28
CA ASN A 15 -23.16 -19.49 -0.07
C ASN A 15 -23.80 -18.10 -0.12
N VAL A 16 -24.69 -17.81 0.82
CA VAL A 16 -25.29 -16.49 1.04
C VAL A 16 -24.82 -15.96 2.38
N LEU A 17 -24.21 -14.78 2.39
CA LEU A 17 -23.85 -14.05 3.60
C LEU A 17 -24.81 -12.88 3.78
N ASP A 18 -25.73 -13.01 4.76
CA ASP A 18 -26.57 -11.89 5.18
C ASP A 18 -25.77 -10.95 6.09
N VAL A 19 -25.53 -9.74 5.62
CA VAL A 19 -24.81 -8.70 6.34
C VAL A 19 -25.72 -7.80 7.19
N LYS A 20 -27.02 -8.11 7.26
CA LYS A 20 -28.03 -7.44 8.14
C LYS A 20 -28.04 -5.91 8.01
N GLY A 21 -27.87 -5.40 6.79
CA GLY A 21 -27.85 -3.96 6.52
C GLY A 21 -26.54 -3.24 6.86
N ALA A 22 -25.45 -3.95 7.14
CA ALA A 22 -24.14 -3.36 7.32
C ALA A 22 -23.69 -2.59 6.06
N ILE A 23 -22.93 -1.52 6.27
CA ILE A 23 -22.27 -0.80 5.17
C ILE A 23 -21.23 -1.75 4.58
N THR A 24 -21.34 -2.03 3.29
CA THR A 24 -20.44 -2.94 2.57
C THR A 24 -19.51 -2.13 1.67
N THR A 25 -18.21 -2.33 1.81
CA THR A 25 -17.16 -1.68 1.03
C THR A 25 -16.26 -2.71 0.38
N PRO A 26 -15.44 -2.35 -0.63
CA PRO A 26 -14.35 -3.22 -1.06
C PRO A 26 -13.40 -3.50 0.10
N GLY A 27 -12.71 -4.64 0.08
CA GLY A 27 -11.57 -4.90 0.95
C GLY A 27 -10.43 -3.92 0.68
N PHE A 28 -9.64 -3.60 1.70
CA PHE A 28 -8.62 -2.56 1.60
C PHE A 28 -7.33 -3.08 0.99
N ILE A 29 -6.63 -2.19 0.31
CA ILE A 29 -5.37 -2.44 -0.37
C ILE A 29 -4.29 -1.57 0.29
N ASP A 30 -3.29 -2.22 0.88
CA ASP A 30 -2.11 -1.54 1.40
C ASP A 30 -0.93 -1.76 0.44
N GLN A 31 -0.59 -0.72 -0.29
CA GLN A 31 0.43 -0.79 -1.35
C GLN A 31 1.87 -0.63 -0.85
N HIS A 32 2.08 -0.44 0.47
CA HIS A 32 3.40 -0.28 1.07
C HIS A 32 3.41 -0.82 2.50
N ILE A 33 3.88 -2.06 2.64
CA ILE A 33 3.92 -2.75 3.93
C ILE A 33 5.12 -3.69 4.07
N HIS A 34 5.71 -3.76 5.28
CA HIS A 34 6.88 -4.58 5.57
C HIS A 34 6.49 -5.96 6.11
N VAL A 35 6.02 -6.86 5.23
CA VAL A 35 5.47 -8.17 5.65
C VAL A 35 6.49 -9.08 6.36
N ILE A 36 7.79 -8.93 6.08
CA ILE A 36 8.87 -9.65 6.79
C ILE A 36 9.56 -8.81 7.84
N GLY A 37 9.00 -7.64 8.16
CA GLY A 37 9.59 -6.65 9.04
C GLY A 37 10.61 -5.73 8.36
N ALA A 38 10.99 -4.70 9.09
CA ALA A 38 11.97 -3.68 8.68
C ALA A 38 12.74 -3.18 9.91
N GLY A 39 13.24 -1.96 9.88
CA GLY A 39 13.96 -1.35 11.01
C GLY A 39 15.48 -1.54 10.92
N GLY A 40 16.12 -1.72 12.08
CA GLY A 40 17.58 -1.88 12.14
C GLY A 40 18.34 -0.56 12.27
N LYS A 41 17.67 0.59 12.43
CA LYS A 41 18.30 1.91 12.61
C LYS A 41 19.28 1.96 13.80
N HIS A 42 19.00 1.15 14.82
CA HIS A 42 19.82 1.02 16.04
C HIS A 42 20.41 -0.40 16.20
N GLY A 43 20.74 -1.06 15.10
CA GLY A 43 21.28 -2.42 15.07
C GLY A 43 20.18 -3.50 15.03
N PHE A 44 20.59 -4.76 15.03
CA PHE A 44 19.71 -5.91 14.79
C PHE A 44 18.54 -6.03 15.81
N ALA A 45 18.74 -5.61 17.07
CA ALA A 45 17.70 -5.65 18.08
C ALA A 45 16.54 -4.65 17.83
N SER A 46 16.71 -3.70 16.93
CA SER A 46 15.67 -2.75 16.53
C SER A 46 14.92 -3.13 15.24
N MET A 47 15.11 -4.38 14.78
CA MET A 47 14.37 -4.94 13.64
C MET A 47 13.00 -5.45 14.09
N THR A 48 11.94 -5.13 13.33
CA THR A 48 10.59 -5.64 13.58
C THR A 48 10.46 -7.09 13.13
N PRO A 49 9.61 -7.92 13.78
CA PRO A 49 9.35 -9.30 13.35
C PRO A 49 8.49 -9.35 12.06
N GLN A 50 8.26 -10.54 11.54
CA GLN A 50 7.26 -10.75 10.49
C GLN A 50 5.86 -10.48 11.05
N LEU A 51 4.97 -9.92 10.20
CA LEU A 51 3.57 -9.73 10.56
C LEU A 51 2.77 -11.05 10.51
N HIS A 52 1.63 -11.07 11.19
CA HIS A 52 0.65 -12.15 11.13
C HIS A 52 -0.53 -11.78 10.22
N LEU A 53 -1.22 -12.78 9.67
CA LEU A 53 -2.42 -12.59 8.85
C LEU A 53 -3.49 -11.78 9.62
N GLY A 54 -3.72 -12.12 10.89
CA GLY A 54 -4.72 -11.46 11.72
C GLY A 54 -4.48 -9.96 11.91
N ASP A 55 -3.24 -9.51 11.87
CA ASP A 55 -2.91 -8.07 11.94
C ASP A 55 -3.53 -7.30 10.77
N LEU A 56 -3.55 -7.90 9.58
CA LEU A 56 -4.12 -7.33 8.36
C LEU A 56 -5.64 -7.39 8.37
N ILE A 57 -6.20 -8.57 8.70
CA ILE A 57 -7.65 -8.80 8.67
C ILE A 57 -8.38 -7.91 9.66
N LYS A 58 -7.83 -7.70 10.86
CA LYS A 58 -8.41 -6.78 11.87
C LYS A 58 -8.53 -5.34 11.40
N CYS A 59 -7.74 -4.96 10.41
CA CYS A 59 -7.76 -3.63 9.79
C CYS A 59 -8.55 -3.57 8.47
N GLY A 60 -9.15 -4.68 8.02
CA GLY A 60 -9.88 -4.75 6.76
C GLY A 60 -8.99 -4.89 5.52
N THR A 61 -7.70 -5.13 5.70
CA THR A 61 -6.74 -5.24 4.60
C THR A 61 -6.79 -6.65 4.02
N THR A 62 -7.25 -6.76 2.78
CA THR A 62 -7.39 -8.03 2.02
C THR A 62 -6.35 -8.15 0.92
N THR A 63 -5.68 -7.06 0.59
CA THR A 63 -4.63 -7.02 -0.43
C THR A 63 -3.43 -6.21 0.07
N VAL A 64 -2.24 -6.77 -0.07
CA VAL A 64 -0.99 -6.11 0.35
C VAL A 64 0.05 -6.13 -0.75
N VAL A 65 0.94 -5.12 -0.76
CA VAL A 65 2.18 -5.15 -1.54
C VAL A 65 3.37 -5.09 -0.57
N GLY A 66 4.00 -6.24 -0.38
CA GLY A 66 5.19 -6.38 0.46
C GLY A 66 6.44 -5.83 -0.20
N LEU A 67 7.37 -5.33 0.60
CA LEU A 67 8.61 -4.75 0.10
C LEU A 67 9.74 -4.84 1.14
N LEU A 68 10.97 -4.68 0.66
CA LEU A 68 12.13 -4.46 1.50
C LEU A 68 12.27 -2.96 1.83
N GLY A 69 12.84 -2.68 2.99
CA GLY A 69 13.22 -1.32 3.39
C GLY A 69 14.66 -0.99 3.02
N THR A 70 15.38 -0.39 3.97
CA THR A 70 16.80 0.00 3.82
C THR A 70 17.72 -1.22 3.72
N ASP A 71 17.36 -2.33 4.39
CA ASP A 71 18.15 -3.54 4.46
C ASP A 71 17.77 -4.52 3.34
N GLY A 72 18.63 -4.62 2.34
CA GLY A 72 18.57 -5.63 1.28
C GLY A 72 19.57 -6.77 1.46
N SER A 73 20.29 -6.80 2.58
CA SER A 73 21.37 -7.75 2.87
C SER A 73 20.92 -8.84 3.85
N THR A 74 20.44 -8.45 5.03
CA THR A 74 19.98 -9.42 6.05
C THR A 74 18.49 -9.74 5.90
N ARG A 75 17.70 -8.87 5.28
CA ARG A 75 16.34 -9.09 4.81
C ARG A 75 16.38 -9.44 3.32
N SER A 76 16.19 -10.71 2.97
CA SER A 76 16.36 -11.14 1.60
C SER A 76 15.06 -11.05 0.79
N ILE A 77 15.22 -10.79 -0.51
CA ILE A 77 14.10 -10.82 -1.47
C ILE A 77 13.43 -12.21 -1.51
N LYS A 78 14.20 -13.28 -1.26
CA LYS A 78 13.68 -14.65 -1.20
C LYS A 78 12.79 -14.86 0.02
N SER A 79 13.16 -14.30 1.18
CA SER A 79 12.31 -14.33 2.38
C SER A 79 11.04 -13.51 2.18
N LEU A 80 11.12 -12.37 1.50
CA LEU A 80 9.94 -11.58 1.13
C LEU A 80 9.01 -12.40 0.24
N PHE A 81 9.51 -12.99 -0.84
CA PHE A 81 8.73 -13.84 -1.73
C PHE A 81 8.06 -15.00 -0.96
N SER A 82 8.81 -15.69 -0.11
CA SER A 82 8.26 -16.78 0.72
C SER A 82 7.10 -16.32 1.59
N LYS A 83 7.19 -15.13 2.20
CA LYS A 83 6.09 -14.58 3.02
C LYS A 83 4.89 -14.17 2.18
N ILE A 84 5.10 -13.63 0.97
CA ILE A 84 4.03 -13.33 0.02
C ILE A 84 3.28 -14.61 -0.35
N GLN A 85 3.99 -15.70 -0.69
CA GLN A 85 3.38 -16.99 -0.97
C GLN A 85 2.58 -17.53 0.25
N ALA A 86 3.13 -17.39 1.46
CA ALA A 86 2.42 -17.80 2.67
C ALA A 86 1.11 -17.02 2.87
N LEU A 87 1.12 -15.70 2.70
CA LEU A 87 -0.08 -14.86 2.81
C LEU A 87 -1.14 -15.21 1.75
N ASN A 88 -0.71 -15.50 0.52
CA ASN A 88 -1.60 -15.99 -0.55
C ASN A 88 -2.25 -17.33 -0.17
N GLN A 89 -1.48 -18.27 0.39
CA GLN A 89 -2.00 -19.55 0.89
C GLN A 89 -2.92 -19.39 2.10
N GLU A 90 -2.68 -18.41 2.95
CA GLU A 90 -3.51 -18.08 4.12
C GLU A 90 -4.83 -17.40 3.72
N GLY A 91 -4.95 -16.89 2.47
CA GLY A 91 -6.22 -16.51 1.86
C GLY A 91 -6.44 -15.03 1.58
N ILE A 92 -5.42 -14.17 1.67
CA ILE A 92 -5.48 -12.79 1.15
C ILE A 92 -4.77 -12.70 -0.20
N SER A 93 -4.81 -11.53 -0.84
CA SER A 93 -4.03 -11.28 -2.06
C SER A 93 -2.75 -10.53 -1.70
N ALA A 94 -1.61 -11.17 -1.89
CA ALA A 94 -0.32 -10.60 -1.56
C ALA A 94 0.56 -10.50 -2.79
N PHE A 95 1.07 -9.30 -3.05
CA PHE A 95 2.01 -8.96 -4.11
C PHE A 95 3.30 -8.42 -3.50
N MET A 96 4.32 -8.18 -4.32
CA MET A 96 5.57 -7.58 -3.87
C MET A 96 6.20 -6.67 -4.93
N TYR A 97 7.03 -5.76 -4.43
CA TYR A 97 8.05 -5.12 -5.25
C TYR A 97 9.37 -5.87 -5.06
N THR A 98 10.05 -6.12 -6.18
CA THR A 98 11.47 -6.53 -6.15
C THR A 98 12.37 -5.33 -5.90
N GLY A 99 13.65 -5.54 -5.57
CA GLY A 99 14.57 -4.46 -5.20
C GLY A 99 14.43 -4.02 -3.73
N TYR A 100 15.10 -2.94 -3.39
CA TYR A 100 15.12 -2.34 -2.05
C TYR A 100 15.49 -0.84 -2.16
N TYR A 101 16.08 -0.20 -1.14
CA TYR A 101 16.47 1.22 -1.22
C TYR A 101 17.61 1.50 -2.19
N GLY A 102 18.48 0.52 -2.48
CA GLY A 102 19.66 0.69 -3.31
C GLY A 102 19.48 0.26 -4.77
N LEU A 103 20.52 0.52 -5.58
CA LEU A 103 20.61 0.09 -6.99
C LEU A 103 21.17 -1.33 -7.16
N ASP A 104 21.66 -1.94 -6.08
CA ASP A 104 22.18 -3.29 -6.14
C ASP A 104 21.12 -4.27 -6.61
N LYS A 105 21.57 -5.32 -7.30
CA LYS A 105 20.69 -6.34 -7.88
C LYS A 105 20.10 -7.25 -6.79
N VAL A 106 19.04 -6.82 -6.16
CA VAL A 106 18.26 -7.59 -5.19
C VAL A 106 17.00 -8.10 -5.90
N TYR A 107 17.17 -9.10 -6.74
CA TYR A 107 16.14 -9.74 -7.56
C TYR A 107 16.05 -11.24 -7.25
N LEU A 108 14.92 -11.86 -7.58
CA LEU A 108 14.72 -13.31 -7.45
C LEU A 108 15.35 -14.07 -8.62
N MET A 109 15.23 -13.51 -9.82
CA MET A 109 15.80 -14.01 -11.07
C MET A 109 17.10 -13.25 -11.41
N ASN A 110 17.52 -13.28 -12.67
CA ASN A 110 18.78 -12.64 -13.10
C ASN A 110 18.62 -11.11 -13.32
N SER A 111 17.38 -10.65 -13.48
CA SER A 111 17.10 -9.24 -13.73
C SER A 111 15.72 -8.82 -13.20
N LEU A 112 15.55 -7.52 -12.98
CA LEU A 112 14.26 -6.90 -12.67
C LEU A 112 13.18 -7.28 -13.70
N GLN A 113 13.55 -7.28 -14.99
CA GLN A 113 12.60 -7.60 -16.05
C GLN A 113 12.16 -9.06 -16.00
N GLU A 114 13.05 -10.00 -15.66
CA GLU A 114 12.71 -11.41 -15.46
C GLU A 114 11.79 -11.60 -14.24
N ASP A 115 12.06 -10.94 -13.10
CA ASP A 115 11.17 -10.97 -11.95
C ASP A 115 9.74 -10.54 -12.34
N MET A 116 9.63 -9.45 -13.11
CA MET A 116 8.34 -8.95 -13.59
C MET A 116 7.62 -9.91 -14.54
N ILE A 117 8.37 -10.64 -15.40
CA ILE A 117 7.78 -11.51 -16.44
C ILE A 117 7.37 -12.87 -15.84
N TYR A 118 8.24 -13.49 -15.05
CA TYR A 118 8.10 -14.89 -14.67
C TYR A 118 7.48 -15.11 -13.29
N ILE A 119 7.33 -14.05 -12.47
CA ILE A 119 6.77 -14.16 -11.13
C ILE A 119 5.52 -13.33 -11.05
N ASP A 120 4.35 -13.98 -10.96
CA ASP A 120 3.04 -13.33 -11.01
C ASP A 120 2.86 -12.28 -9.91
N ASP A 121 3.34 -12.54 -8.72
CA ASP A 121 3.19 -11.66 -7.56
C ASP A 121 4.15 -10.44 -7.58
N VAL A 122 5.15 -10.41 -8.47
CA VAL A 122 6.01 -9.23 -8.65
C VAL A 122 5.34 -8.24 -9.60
N ILE A 123 4.96 -7.08 -9.06
CA ILE A 123 4.20 -6.05 -9.80
C ILE A 123 4.98 -4.76 -10.05
N GLY A 124 6.20 -4.68 -9.56
CA GLY A 124 7.06 -3.51 -9.72
C GLY A 124 8.40 -3.66 -9.01
N CYS A 125 9.10 -2.53 -8.90
CA CYS A 125 10.39 -2.43 -8.24
C CYS A 125 10.36 -1.33 -7.18
N LYS A 126 11.05 -1.55 -6.06
CA LYS A 126 11.27 -0.56 -4.99
C LYS A 126 12.66 0.04 -5.10
N ILE A 127 12.75 1.37 -4.91
CA ILE A 127 14.00 2.10 -4.72
C ILE A 127 13.78 3.28 -3.78
N ALA A 128 14.86 3.89 -3.27
CA ALA A 128 14.79 5.14 -2.51
C ALA A 128 15.51 6.28 -3.26
N ILE A 129 14.92 7.47 -3.17
CA ILE A 129 15.51 8.73 -3.63
C ILE A 129 15.41 9.79 -2.55
N SER A 130 16.23 10.83 -2.65
CA SER A 130 16.21 11.99 -1.74
C SER A 130 16.34 11.61 -0.26
N ASP A 131 17.01 10.50 0.01
CA ASP A 131 17.28 9.95 1.35
C ASP A 131 18.78 9.65 1.47
N ILE A 132 19.36 9.94 2.63
CA ILE A 132 20.78 9.66 2.92
C ILE A 132 21.11 8.16 2.88
N ARG A 133 20.10 7.30 2.96
CA ARG A 133 20.22 5.84 2.88
C ARG A 133 19.99 5.30 1.47
N SER A 134 19.70 6.18 0.50
CA SER A 134 19.57 5.80 -0.91
C SER A 134 20.95 5.58 -1.53
N SER A 135 20.97 4.98 -2.70
CA SER A 135 22.18 4.88 -3.53
C SER A 135 22.43 6.12 -4.40
N TYR A 136 21.71 7.22 -4.15
CA TYR A 136 21.78 8.46 -4.95
C TYR A 136 21.66 8.21 -6.46
N PRO A 137 20.59 7.52 -6.92
CA PRO A 137 20.48 7.16 -8.32
C PRO A 137 20.42 8.41 -9.21
N SER A 138 21.16 8.37 -10.31
CA SER A 138 21.05 9.36 -11.38
C SER A 138 19.73 9.21 -12.15
N THR A 139 19.33 10.26 -12.85
CA THR A 139 18.14 10.24 -13.73
C THR A 139 18.17 9.09 -14.74
N LEU A 140 19.35 8.82 -15.33
CA LEU A 140 19.52 7.74 -16.31
C LEU A 140 19.39 6.33 -15.68
N GLU A 141 19.84 6.14 -14.45
CA GLU A 141 19.67 4.88 -13.73
C GLU A 141 18.17 4.65 -13.40
N LEU A 142 17.47 5.67 -12.94
CA LEU A 142 16.02 5.60 -12.73
C LEU A 142 15.27 5.34 -14.04
N LEU A 143 15.66 5.98 -15.13
CA LEU A 143 15.06 5.76 -16.45
C LEU A 143 15.25 4.30 -16.92
N ARG A 144 16.40 3.68 -16.65
CA ARG A 144 16.66 2.26 -16.94
C ARG A 144 15.79 1.33 -16.09
N LEU A 145 15.61 1.64 -14.80
CA LEU A 145 14.69 0.88 -13.94
C LEU A 145 13.24 1.00 -14.43
N LEU A 146 12.79 2.24 -14.70
CA LEU A 146 11.46 2.51 -15.25
C LEU A 146 11.19 1.78 -16.57
N ARG A 147 12.19 1.80 -17.48
CA ARG A 147 12.12 1.03 -18.73
C ARG A 147 11.94 -0.46 -18.44
N ASN A 148 12.68 -1.03 -17.49
CA ASN A 148 12.63 -2.46 -17.18
C ASN A 148 11.29 -2.87 -16.54
N VAL A 149 10.75 -2.08 -15.60
CA VAL A 149 9.42 -2.35 -15.03
C VAL A 149 8.32 -2.22 -16.08
N ARG A 150 8.40 -1.20 -16.96
CA ARG A 150 7.41 -0.99 -18.02
C ARG A 150 7.41 -2.12 -19.04
N VAL A 151 8.59 -2.51 -19.54
CA VAL A 151 8.71 -3.61 -20.53
C VAL A 151 8.32 -4.94 -19.90
N GLY A 152 8.79 -5.23 -18.67
CA GLY A 152 8.40 -6.42 -17.94
C GLY A 152 6.89 -6.49 -17.71
N GLY A 153 6.28 -5.38 -17.30
CA GLY A 153 4.83 -5.25 -17.12
C GLY A 153 4.06 -5.46 -18.43
N MET A 154 4.50 -4.83 -19.52
CA MET A 154 3.89 -4.99 -20.84
C MET A 154 3.88 -6.45 -21.30
N LEU A 155 5.00 -7.16 -21.17
CA LEU A 155 5.13 -8.55 -21.59
C LEU A 155 4.32 -9.53 -20.72
N SER A 156 4.16 -9.23 -19.42
CA SER A 156 3.43 -10.09 -18.47
C SER A 156 1.97 -9.67 -18.25
N GLY A 157 1.48 -8.62 -18.95
CA GLY A 157 0.13 -8.11 -18.78
C GLY A 157 -0.12 -7.33 -17.48
N LYS A 158 0.95 -6.95 -16.78
CA LYS A 158 0.95 -6.13 -15.57
C LYS A 158 1.20 -4.65 -15.91
N LYS A 159 0.87 -3.73 -15.01
CA LYS A 159 1.17 -2.31 -15.23
C LYS A 159 2.67 -2.03 -15.19
N GLY A 160 3.37 -2.54 -14.18
CA GLY A 160 4.78 -2.26 -13.92
C GLY A 160 4.96 -0.90 -13.24
N ILE A 161 5.33 -0.91 -11.96
CA ILE A 161 5.45 0.29 -11.12
C ILE A 161 6.86 0.41 -10.58
N LEU A 162 7.47 1.58 -10.71
CA LEU A 162 8.62 1.96 -9.91
C LEU A 162 8.10 2.69 -8.66
N HIS A 163 8.17 2.03 -7.52
CA HIS A 163 7.72 2.54 -6.24
C HIS A 163 8.89 3.20 -5.50
N LEU A 164 8.81 4.51 -5.26
CA LEU A 164 9.93 5.30 -4.80
C LEU A 164 9.70 5.81 -3.37
N HIS A 165 10.56 5.34 -2.45
CA HIS A 165 10.67 5.94 -1.13
C HIS A 165 11.27 7.34 -1.25
N LEU A 166 10.58 8.35 -0.75
CA LEU A 166 11.08 9.71 -0.67
C LEU A 166 11.62 9.99 0.74
N GLY A 167 12.88 10.45 0.79
CA GLY A 167 13.49 10.97 2.00
C GLY A 167 13.19 12.46 2.21
N ALA A 168 14.04 13.11 3.02
CA ALA A 168 13.89 14.53 3.40
C ALA A 168 15.00 15.42 2.84
N LEU A 169 15.81 14.94 1.87
CA LEU A 169 16.84 15.76 1.24
C LEU A 169 16.24 16.89 0.39
N SER A 170 17.00 17.94 0.17
CA SER A 170 16.56 19.13 -0.58
C SER A 170 16.17 18.86 -2.03
N SER A 171 16.69 17.78 -2.63
CA SER A 171 16.33 17.36 -4.00
C SER A 171 14.88 16.86 -4.15
N LYS A 172 14.22 16.49 -3.05
CA LYS A 172 12.79 16.08 -3.02
C LYS A 172 12.38 15.22 -4.24
N MET A 173 11.51 15.77 -5.13
CA MET A 173 10.99 15.09 -6.32
C MET A 173 11.60 15.58 -7.63
N ASP A 174 12.65 16.41 -7.59
CA ASP A 174 13.19 17.09 -8.79
C ASP A 174 13.50 16.09 -9.92
N VAL A 175 14.12 14.95 -9.60
CA VAL A 175 14.43 13.90 -10.58
C VAL A 175 13.16 13.27 -11.20
N LEU A 176 12.04 13.24 -10.49
CA LEU A 176 10.79 12.70 -11.02
C LEU A 176 10.16 13.64 -12.04
N PHE A 177 10.25 14.96 -11.81
CA PHE A 177 9.84 15.96 -12.80
C PHE A 177 10.72 15.89 -14.04
N GLU A 178 12.05 15.77 -13.86
CA GLU A 178 12.98 15.60 -14.98
C GLU A 178 12.63 14.37 -15.84
N LEU A 179 12.29 13.23 -15.22
CA LEU A 179 11.89 12.01 -15.92
C LEU A 179 10.64 12.21 -16.77
N VAL A 180 9.66 12.95 -16.27
CA VAL A 180 8.38 13.20 -16.96
C VAL A 180 8.52 14.29 -18.01
N GLU A 181 9.17 15.41 -17.69
CA GLU A 181 9.21 16.60 -18.54
C GLU A 181 10.29 16.52 -19.62
N ASN A 182 11.50 16.04 -19.26
CA ASN A 182 12.64 16.03 -20.19
C ASN A 182 12.76 14.71 -20.95
N TYR A 183 12.37 13.58 -20.31
CA TYR A 183 12.45 12.26 -20.95
C TYR A 183 11.09 11.73 -21.41
N GLU A 184 10.01 12.50 -21.21
CA GLU A 184 8.63 12.15 -21.59
C GLU A 184 8.20 10.76 -21.11
N PHE A 185 8.75 10.32 -19.93
CA PHE A 185 8.42 9.01 -19.40
C PHE A 185 6.98 9.02 -18.86
N PRO A 186 6.14 8.01 -19.18
CA PRO A 186 4.75 7.98 -18.71
C PRO A 186 4.62 7.99 -17.20
N ILE A 187 4.00 9.04 -16.67
CA ILE A 187 3.91 9.35 -15.24
C ILE A 187 3.21 8.24 -14.42
N GLU A 188 2.33 7.48 -15.04
CA GLU A 188 1.56 6.40 -14.39
C GLU A 188 2.40 5.21 -13.93
N HIS A 189 3.67 5.10 -14.36
CA HIS A 189 4.61 4.08 -13.88
C HIS A 189 5.44 4.54 -12.68
N ILE A 190 5.33 5.81 -12.28
CA ILE A 190 6.08 6.43 -11.19
C ILE A 190 5.17 6.56 -9.97
N SER A 191 5.51 5.88 -8.88
CA SER A 191 4.70 5.82 -7.65
C SER A 191 5.52 6.29 -6.43
N PRO A 192 5.61 7.62 -6.19
CA PRO A 192 6.28 8.17 -5.03
C PRO A 192 5.46 7.95 -3.76
N THR A 193 6.13 7.49 -2.68
CA THR A 193 5.53 7.32 -1.34
C THR A 193 6.23 8.20 -0.30
N HIS A 194 5.60 8.33 0.87
CA HIS A 194 6.03 9.19 1.98
C HIS A 194 6.05 10.68 1.63
N VAL A 195 5.21 11.10 0.69
CA VAL A 195 5.16 12.48 0.22
C VAL A 195 4.80 13.50 1.32
N GLY A 196 4.18 13.06 2.41
CA GLY A 196 3.80 13.88 3.57
C GLY A 196 4.91 14.09 4.62
N ARG A 197 6.19 13.85 4.33
CA ARG A 197 7.27 14.03 5.32
C ARG A 197 7.52 15.48 5.70
N THR A 198 7.55 16.37 4.71
CA THR A 198 7.69 17.82 4.91
C THR A 198 6.68 18.56 4.05
N LYS A 199 6.37 19.80 4.41
CA LYS A 199 5.43 20.62 3.64
C LYS A 199 5.94 20.87 2.21
N GLU A 200 7.21 21.19 2.06
CA GLU A 200 7.83 21.51 0.76
C GLU A 200 7.85 20.29 -0.18
N LEU A 201 8.04 19.07 0.38
CA LEU A 201 7.92 17.83 -0.38
C LEU A 201 6.47 17.62 -0.81
N PHE A 202 5.53 17.89 0.08
CA PHE A 202 4.11 17.71 -0.22
C PHE A 202 3.59 18.71 -1.26
N ASP A 203 4.08 19.96 -1.23
CA ASP A 203 3.75 20.95 -2.26
C ASP A 203 4.22 20.48 -3.66
N GLN A 204 5.41 19.88 -3.78
CA GLN A 204 5.85 19.23 -5.03
C GLN A 204 4.98 18.04 -5.41
N ALA A 205 4.59 17.21 -4.43
CA ALA A 205 3.71 16.08 -4.68
C ALA A 205 2.33 16.51 -5.21
N ILE A 206 1.79 17.63 -4.75
CA ILE A 206 0.55 18.21 -5.28
C ILE A 206 0.72 18.58 -6.76
N ILE A 207 1.85 19.18 -7.15
CA ILE A 207 2.14 19.48 -8.55
C ILE A 207 2.18 18.20 -9.37
N PHE A 208 2.88 17.16 -8.89
CA PHE A 208 2.96 15.86 -9.55
C PHE A 208 1.57 15.21 -9.71
N ALA A 209 0.71 15.30 -8.68
CA ALA A 209 -0.67 14.81 -8.76
C ALA A 209 -1.52 15.56 -9.79
N LYS A 210 -1.33 16.89 -9.92
CA LYS A 210 -2.02 17.72 -10.93
C LYS A 210 -1.56 17.40 -12.36
N MET A 211 -0.35 16.87 -12.54
CA MET A 211 0.13 16.35 -13.81
C MET A 211 -0.46 14.97 -14.16
N GLY A 212 -1.26 14.36 -13.26
CA GLY A 212 -1.87 13.06 -13.43
C GLY A 212 -1.12 11.91 -12.74
N GLY A 213 -0.04 12.19 -12.03
CA GLY A 213 0.70 11.20 -11.25
C GLY A 213 -0.05 10.76 -10.00
N MET A 214 0.20 9.54 -9.54
CA MET A 214 -0.34 9.04 -8.28
C MET A 214 0.65 9.38 -7.15
N ILE A 215 0.17 9.96 -6.07
CA ILE A 215 0.97 10.25 -4.87
C ILE A 215 0.47 9.41 -3.68
N ASP A 216 1.40 8.95 -2.84
CA ASP A 216 1.10 8.10 -1.70
C ASP A 216 1.47 8.77 -0.37
N ILE A 217 0.46 8.97 0.47
CA ILE A 217 0.60 9.55 1.81
C ILE A 217 0.67 8.42 2.83
N THR A 218 1.76 8.36 3.58
CA THR A 218 1.93 7.37 4.64
C THR A 218 1.13 7.76 5.88
N THR A 219 0.35 6.82 6.41
CA THR A 219 -0.50 7.05 7.58
C THR A 219 0.17 6.69 8.91
N GLY A 220 1.02 5.67 8.93
CA GLY A 220 1.62 5.11 10.15
C GLY A 220 2.94 5.72 10.59
N ALA A 221 3.62 6.51 9.75
CA ALA A 221 4.96 7.03 9.99
C ALA A 221 5.02 8.56 10.09
N SER A 222 6.24 9.11 10.14
CA SER A 222 6.52 10.55 10.28
C SER A 222 5.88 11.40 9.19
N LYS A 223 5.36 12.55 9.57
CA LYS A 223 4.56 13.45 8.73
C LYS A 223 4.63 14.88 9.25
N TYR A 224 4.50 15.85 8.36
CA TYR A 224 4.45 17.27 8.75
C TYR A 224 3.08 17.66 9.33
N THR A 225 2.01 16.93 8.97
CA THR A 225 0.65 17.11 9.50
C THR A 225 -0.11 15.77 9.46
N ASP A 226 -1.31 15.73 10.01
CA ASP A 226 -2.15 14.52 9.95
C ASP A 226 -2.48 14.16 8.49
N PRO A 227 -2.44 12.89 8.10
CA PRO A 227 -2.67 12.46 6.72
C PRO A 227 -3.99 12.95 6.12
N TYR A 228 -5.09 12.92 6.86
CA TYR A 228 -6.38 13.45 6.37
C TYR A 228 -6.33 14.96 6.07
N LYS A 229 -5.59 15.75 6.87
CA LYS A 229 -5.38 17.18 6.61
C LYS A 229 -4.54 17.41 5.36
N SER A 230 -3.54 16.55 5.13
CA SER A 230 -2.76 16.59 3.89
C SER A 230 -3.65 16.38 2.67
N VAL A 231 -4.60 15.43 2.73
CA VAL A 231 -5.57 15.22 1.62
C VAL A 231 -6.41 16.46 1.40
N LEU A 232 -6.97 17.06 2.46
CA LEU A 232 -7.78 18.29 2.33
C LEU A 232 -6.99 19.41 1.69
N TYR A 233 -5.75 19.64 2.15
CA TYR A 233 -4.86 20.64 1.58
C TYR A 233 -4.53 20.36 0.10
N ALA A 234 -4.33 19.10 -0.29
CA ALA A 234 -4.11 18.73 -1.69
C ALA A 234 -5.34 19.04 -2.56
N LEU A 235 -6.54 18.72 -2.07
CA LEU A 235 -7.80 19.00 -2.78
C LEU A 235 -8.06 20.51 -2.93
N GLU A 236 -7.86 21.28 -1.87
CA GLU A 236 -7.92 22.76 -1.89
C GLU A 236 -6.91 23.36 -2.87
N SER A 237 -5.74 22.74 -3.00
CA SER A 237 -4.71 23.14 -3.96
C SER A 237 -4.96 22.65 -5.40
N GLY A 238 -6.08 21.96 -5.66
CA GLY A 238 -6.54 21.55 -6.99
C GLY A 238 -6.04 20.17 -7.45
N ALA A 239 -5.50 19.32 -6.56
CA ALA A 239 -5.26 17.93 -6.88
C ALA A 239 -6.56 17.13 -6.93
N SER A 240 -6.62 16.10 -7.79
CA SER A 240 -7.76 15.17 -7.83
C SER A 240 -7.64 14.14 -6.70
N ILE A 241 -8.76 13.84 -6.04
CA ILE A 241 -8.84 12.73 -5.08
C ILE A 241 -8.42 11.40 -5.72
N ASP A 242 -8.67 11.21 -7.00
CA ASP A 242 -8.38 10.00 -7.77
C ASP A 242 -6.87 9.79 -8.06
N ASN A 243 -6.02 10.73 -7.64
CA ASN A 243 -4.57 10.68 -7.75
C ASN A 243 -3.85 10.62 -6.39
N ILE A 244 -4.59 10.32 -5.32
CA ILE A 244 -4.06 10.23 -3.96
C ILE A 244 -4.33 8.83 -3.40
N THR A 245 -3.34 8.24 -2.73
CA THR A 245 -3.47 6.98 -1.99
C THR A 245 -2.99 7.14 -0.56
N PHE A 246 -3.48 6.27 0.31
CA PHE A 246 -2.89 6.00 1.61
C PHE A 246 -2.18 4.66 1.61
N SER A 247 -1.06 4.58 2.34
CA SER A 247 -0.42 3.33 2.74
C SER A 247 0.03 3.41 4.20
N SER A 248 0.10 2.26 4.87
CA SER A 248 0.38 2.26 6.31
C SER A 248 1.87 2.44 6.62
N ASP A 249 2.77 2.03 5.74
CA ASP A 249 4.17 1.72 6.08
C ASP A 249 4.23 0.73 7.26
N GLY A 250 3.21 -0.12 7.35
CA GLY A 250 2.97 -1.03 8.47
C GLY A 250 4.15 -1.94 8.71
N ASN A 251 4.42 -2.19 9.99
CA ASN A 251 5.57 -2.96 10.44
C ASN A 251 6.95 -2.32 10.15
N ALA A 252 7.01 -1.06 9.72
CA ALA A 252 8.27 -0.31 9.75
C ALA A 252 8.75 -0.13 11.19
N GLY A 253 10.08 -0.10 11.39
CA GLY A 253 10.68 0.14 12.70
C GLY A 253 10.63 1.62 13.06
N LEU A 254 10.03 1.94 14.20
CA LEU A 254 9.90 3.29 14.74
C LEU A 254 10.57 3.39 16.10
N ASP A 255 11.18 4.55 16.37
CA ASP A 255 11.69 4.89 17.70
C ASP A 255 10.50 5.14 18.66
N LYS A 256 10.59 4.61 19.88
CA LYS A 256 9.74 4.99 20.99
C LYS A 256 10.55 5.95 21.85
N VAL A 257 10.05 7.18 21.99
CA VAL A 257 10.73 8.24 22.75
C VAL A 257 9.86 8.68 23.93
N ASP A 258 10.50 9.20 24.99
CA ASP A 258 9.84 9.87 26.08
C ASP A 258 9.49 11.35 25.75
N ASP A 259 8.88 12.06 26.69
CA ASP A 259 8.46 13.46 26.53
C ASP A 259 9.66 14.41 26.33
N ALA A 260 10.87 14.01 26.72
CA ALA A 260 12.11 14.73 26.51
C ALA A 260 12.82 14.34 25.20
N ASN A 261 12.16 13.53 24.36
CA ASN A 261 12.66 12.98 23.10
C ASN A 261 13.89 12.04 23.25
N ASN A 262 14.07 11.42 24.41
CA ASN A 262 15.07 10.37 24.61
C ASN A 262 14.54 9.04 24.09
N LEU A 263 15.40 8.24 23.46
CA LEU A 263 15.05 6.88 23.03
C LEU A 263 14.83 5.97 24.23
N ILE A 264 13.61 5.44 24.38
CA ILE A 264 13.21 4.51 25.47
C ILE A 264 12.86 3.11 24.96
N GLY A 265 12.94 2.87 23.64
CA GLY A 265 12.67 1.57 23.03
C GLY A 265 12.28 1.67 21.56
N PHE A 266 11.70 0.60 21.06
CA PHE A 266 11.26 0.51 19.66
C PHE A 266 9.81 0.06 19.58
N LYS A 267 9.14 0.42 18.49
CA LYS A 267 7.79 -0.04 18.17
C LYS A 267 7.67 -0.28 16.67
N SER A 268 6.74 -1.14 16.28
CA SER A 268 6.33 -1.29 14.87
C SER A 268 5.36 -0.20 14.48
N ALA A 269 5.43 0.26 13.23
CA ALA A 269 4.38 1.09 12.65
C ALA A 269 3.05 0.30 12.64
N PRO A 270 1.94 0.92 13.04
CA PRO A 270 0.64 0.24 13.12
C PRO A 270 0.04 -0.02 11.74
N PHE A 271 -0.88 -0.98 11.66
CA PHE A 271 -1.55 -1.38 10.41
C PHE A 271 -2.90 -0.69 10.21
N ASP A 272 -3.53 -0.22 11.28
CA ASP A 272 -4.91 0.30 11.33
C ASP A 272 -5.04 1.77 10.91
N LYS A 273 -3.94 2.48 10.77
CA LYS A 273 -3.93 3.93 10.47
C LYS A 273 -4.56 4.28 9.13
N ASN A 274 -4.52 3.39 8.15
CA ASN A 274 -5.19 3.62 6.87
C ASN A 274 -6.71 3.82 7.06
N LEU A 275 -7.36 2.93 7.80
CA LEU A 275 -8.79 3.04 8.09
C LEU A 275 -9.10 4.23 9.00
N GLU A 276 -8.27 4.46 10.03
CA GLU A 276 -8.44 5.61 10.94
C GLU A 276 -8.43 6.94 10.17
N GLU A 277 -7.47 7.13 9.26
CA GLU A 277 -7.35 8.37 8.48
C GLU A 277 -8.48 8.52 7.44
N VAL A 278 -9.00 7.43 6.88
CA VAL A 278 -10.22 7.44 6.05
C VAL A 278 -11.44 7.88 6.87
N ILE A 279 -11.58 7.38 8.09
CA ILE A 279 -12.67 7.78 9.00
C ILE A 279 -12.52 9.25 9.40
N ASN A 280 -11.30 9.71 9.69
CA ASN A 280 -11.02 11.11 9.99
C ASN A 280 -11.35 12.02 8.81
N LEU A 281 -10.98 11.61 7.58
CA LEU A 281 -11.28 12.35 6.37
C LEU A 281 -12.79 12.48 6.14
N HIS A 282 -13.56 11.44 6.46
CA HIS A 282 -15.03 11.48 6.39
C HIS A 282 -15.65 12.29 7.53
N LYS A 283 -15.35 11.94 8.79
CA LYS A 283 -16.04 12.51 9.96
C LYS A 283 -15.60 13.93 10.32
N ILE A 284 -14.30 14.21 10.14
CA ILE A 284 -13.68 15.49 10.50
C ILE A 284 -13.48 16.35 9.25
N GLY A 285 -12.97 15.74 8.18
CA GLY A 285 -12.69 16.43 6.92
C GLY A 285 -13.91 16.72 6.05
N GLY A 286 -15.06 16.10 6.35
CA GLY A 286 -16.33 16.36 5.65
C GLY A 286 -16.46 15.75 4.25
N LEU A 287 -15.51 14.90 3.82
CA LEU A 287 -15.65 14.17 2.56
C LEU A 287 -16.69 13.05 2.67
N SER A 288 -17.32 12.70 1.54
CA SER A 288 -18.18 11.50 1.51
C SER A 288 -17.36 10.26 1.86
N LEU A 289 -17.99 9.28 2.51
CA LEU A 289 -17.34 8.02 2.86
C LEU A 289 -16.79 7.31 1.60
N GLU A 290 -17.55 7.36 0.51
CA GLU A 290 -17.12 6.80 -0.79
C GLU A 290 -15.81 7.43 -1.29
N ASN A 291 -15.71 8.76 -1.29
CA ASN A 291 -14.49 9.45 -1.72
C ASN A 291 -13.31 9.17 -0.77
N SER A 292 -13.57 9.12 0.55
CA SER A 292 -12.53 8.82 1.54
C SER A 292 -11.98 7.40 1.38
N LEU A 293 -12.84 6.43 1.10
CA LEU A 293 -12.46 5.03 0.88
C LEU A 293 -11.65 4.80 -0.40
N LYS A 294 -11.78 5.66 -1.43
CA LYS A 294 -10.97 5.54 -2.65
C LYS A 294 -9.48 5.45 -2.36
N LEU A 295 -8.99 6.14 -1.34
CA LEU A 295 -7.58 6.24 -1.00
C LEU A 295 -6.96 4.88 -0.60
N ILE A 296 -7.78 3.93 -0.16
CA ILE A 296 -7.35 2.59 0.27
C ILE A 296 -8.04 1.46 -0.50
N THR A 297 -8.78 1.79 -1.56
CA THR A 297 -9.51 0.80 -2.38
C THR A 297 -9.23 0.99 -3.88
N SER A 298 -10.03 1.80 -4.58
CA SER A 298 -9.94 1.96 -6.03
C SER A 298 -8.68 2.66 -6.50
N ASN A 299 -8.16 3.64 -5.74
CA ASN A 299 -6.96 4.36 -6.13
C ASN A 299 -5.70 3.50 -6.08
N PRO A 300 -5.39 2.76 -4.98
CA PRO A 300 -4.27 1.83 -5.01
C PRO A 300 -4.47 0.70 -6.04
N ALA A 301 -5.71 0.20 -6.25
CA ALA A 301 -5.97 -0.76 -7.32
C ALA A 301 -5.59 -0.19 -8.71
N LYS A 302 -5.99 1.06 -9.01
CA LYS A 302 -5.62 1.79 -10.23
C LYS A 302 -4.12 2.00 -10.33
N ASN A 303 -3.48 2.43 -9.22
CA ASN A 303 -2.03 2.65 -9.18
C ASN A 303 -1.25 1.39 -9.51
N LEU A 304 -1.66 0.26 -8.92
CA LEU A 304 -1.01 -1.04 -9.08
C LEU A 304 -1.42 -1.79 -10.37
N GLY A 305 -2.47 -1.35 -11.06
CA GLY A 305 -3.02 -2.04 -12.22
C GLY A 305 -3.78 -3.33 -11.90
N LEU A 306 -4.37 -3.42 -10.70
CA LEU A 306 -5.15 -4.58 -10.23
C LEU A 306 -6.59 -4.48 -10.78
N LYS A 307 -6.89 -5.24 -11.82
CA LYS A 307 -8.12 -5.09 -12.63
C LYS A 307 -9.38 -5.60 -11.95
N SER A 308 -9.25 -6.53 -10.99
CA SER A 308 -10.39 -7.17 -10.30
C SER A 308 -10.57 -6.72 -8.85
N LYS A 309 -9.85 -5.66 -8.41
CA LYS A 309 -9.86 -5.18 -7.02
C LYS A 309 -10.33 -3.74 -6.87
N GLY A 310 -10.59 -3.32 -5.64
CA GLY A 310 -10.94 -1.96 -5.28
C GLY A 310 -12.39 -1.55 -5.51
N HIS A 311 -13.25 -2.47 -5.95
CA HIS A 311 -14.68 -2.20 -6.19
C HIS A 311 -15.56 -3.39 -5.78
N VAL A 312 -16.77 -3.12 -5.30
CA VAL A 312 -17.83 -4.11 -5.12
C VAL A 312 -18.60 -4.22 -6.44
N LYS A 313 -18.20 -5.14 -7.28
CA LYS A 313 -18.74 -5.27 -8.65
C LYS A 313 -18.72 -6.73 -9.10
N VAL A 314 -19.69 -7.10 -9.96
CA VAL A 314 -19.71 -8.44 -10.59
C VAL A 314 -18.42 -8.66 -11.38
N ASN A 315 -17.86 -9.85 -11.31
CA ASN A 315 -16.57 -10.27 -11.88
C ASN A 315 -15.32 -9.63 -11.22
N TYR A 316 -15.49 -8.99 -10.07
CA TYR A 316 -14.37 -8.57 -9.21
C TYR A 316 -14.15 -9.61 -8.12
N ASP A 317 -12.96 -9.64 -7.57
CA ASP A 317 -12.63 -10.50 -6.43
C ASP A 317 -13.56 -10.16 -5.26
N ALA A 318 -14.03 -11.17 -4.56
CA ALA A 318 -14.90 -10.99 -3.41
C ALA A 318 -14.07 -10.62 -2.17
N ASP A 319 -13.47 -9.42 -2.22
CA ASP A 319 -12.79 -8.76 -1.14
C ASP A 319 -13.71 -7.67 -0.57
N LEU A 320 -14.24 -7.90 0.64
CA LEU A 320 -15.30 -7.06 1.22
C LEU A 320 -15.01 -6.75 2.69
N CYS A 321 -15.34 -5.54 3.09
CA CYS A 321 -15.40 -5.12 4.49
C CYS A 321 -16.82 -4.73 4.86
N PHE A 322 -17.24 -5.07 6.09
CA PHE A 322 -18.55 -4.76 6.63
C PHE A 322 -18.41 -3.86 7.85
N PHE A 323 -19.22 -2.81 7.89
CA PHE A 323 -19.21 -1.84 8.98
C PHE A 323 -20.59 -1.68 9.59
N ASP A 324 -20.61 -1.44 10.90
CA ASP A 324 -21.81 -0.98 11.57
C ASP A 324 -22.10 0.52 11.27
N SER A 325 -23.19 1.03 11.81
CA SER A 325 -23.60 2.45 11.64
C SER A 325 -22.61 3.47 12.22
N ASN A 326 -21.70 3.04 13.10
CA ASN A 326 -20.67 3.89 13.70
C ASN A 326 -19.34 3.86 12.93
N LEU A 327 -19.29 3.11 11.83
CA LEU A 327 -18.11 2.83 11.03
C LEU A 327 -17.07 1.98 11.78
N LYS A 328 -17.52 1.10 12.68
CA LYS A 328 -16.68 0.05 13.24
C LYS A 328 -16.67 -1.13 12.29
N LEU A 329 -15.48 -1.63 11.96
CA LEU A 329 -15.30 -2.83 11.13
C LEU A 329 -15.82 -4.05 11.89
N THR A 330 -16.78 -4.76 11.30
CA THR A 330 -17.45 -5.93 11.91
C THR A 330 -17.19 -7.22 11.17
N GLY A 331 -16.80 -7.17 9.90
CA GLY A 331 -16.51 -8.35 9.12
C GLY A 331 -15.62 -8.10 7.94
N VAL A 332 -14.91 -9.14 7.52
CA VAL A 332 -13.99 -9.13 6.37
C VAL A 332 -14.15 -10.43 5.59
N VAL A 333 -14.25 -10.29 4.28
CA VAL A 333 -14.16 -11.37 3.31
C VAL A 333 -12.95 -11.09 2.42
N ALA A 334 -12.09 -12.09 2.25
CA ALA A 334 -10.96 -12.02 1.34
C ALA A 334 -11.01 -13.21 0.37
N ASN A 335 -10.88 -12.93 -0.92
CA ASN A 335 -10.98 -13.96 -1.99
C ASN A 335 -12.20 -14.88 -1.83
N GLY A 336 -13.35 -14.32 -1.41
CA GLY A 336 -14.60 -15.05 -1.20
C GLY A 336 -14.68 -15.85 0.12
N LYS A 337 -13.63 -15.85 0.95
CA LYS A 337 -13.59 -16.53 2.24
C LYS A 337 -13.88 -15.55 3.38
N VAL A 338 -14.81 -15.90 4.27
CA VAL A 338 -15.07 -15.10 5.47
C VAL A 338 -13.90 -15.23 6.43
N MET A 339 -13.16 -14.13 6.63
CA MET A 339 -11.95 -14.08 7.45
C MET A 339 -12.24 -13.57 8.86
N MET A 340 -13.23 -12.65 8.98
CA MET A 340 -13.67 -12.06 10.24
C MET A 340 -15.18 -11.89 10.22
N ARG A 341 -15.85 -12.12 11.35
CA ARG A 341 -17.27 -11.89 11.55
C ARG A 341 -17.55 -11.38 12.96
N ASP A 342 -18.47 -10.43 13.10
CA ASP A 342 -18.87 -9.82 14.37
C ASP A 342 -17.65 -9.27 15.18
N GLY A 343 -16.60 -8.84 14.47
CA GLY A 343 -15.34 -8.33 15.03
C GLY A 343 -14.35 -9.41 15.45
N GLU A 344 -14.67 -10.70 15.25
CA GLU A 344 -13.80 -11.81 15.64
C GLU A 344 -13.17 -12.49 14.42
N LEU A 345 -11.86 -12.78 14.52
CA LEU A 345 -11.13 -13.52 13.50
C LEU A 345 -11.63 -14.98 13.44
N LEU A 346 -12.06 -15.40 12.26
CA LEU A 346 -12.40 -16.80 11.96
C LEU A 346 -11.22 -17.55 11.33
N VAL A 347 -10.29 -16.82 10.74
CA VAL A 347 -9.07 -17.36 10.12
C VAL A 347 -7.88 -16.63 10.70
N LYS A 348 -6.90 -17.40 11.14
CA LYS A 348 -5.61 -16.92 11.64
C LYS A 348 -4.49 -17.49 10.79
N GLY A 349 -3.34 -16.83 10.79
CA GLY A 349 -2.11 -17.38 10.23
C GLY A 349 -1.70 -18.69 10.93
N SER A 350 -0.97 -19.54 10.24
CA SER A 350 -0.65 -20.90 10.69
C SER A 350 0.02 -20.98 12.06
N PHE A 351 0.76 -19.95 12.47
CA PHE A 351 1.46 -19.85 13.76
C PHE A 351 0.94 -18.73 14.65
N GLU A 352 -0.19 -18.14 14.32
CA GLU A 352 -0.84 -17.08 15.10
C GLU A 352 -1.63 -17.69 16.25
N LYS A 353 -1.38 -17.20 17.48
CA LYS A 353 -2.02 -17.69 18.71
C LYS A 353 -3.44 -17.12 18.91
#